data_35704119632a7f11b12c7c893bfb2130
#
_entry.id   35704119632a7f11b12c7c893bfb2130
#
_cell.length_a   1.000
_cell.length_b   1.000
_cell.length_c   1.000
_cell.angle_alpha   90.00
_cell.angle_beta   90.00
_cell.angle_gamma   90.00
#
_symmetry.space_group_name_H-M   'P 1'
#
loop_
_entity.id
_entity.type
_entity.pdbx_description
1 polymer ?
#
loop_
_entity_poly.entity_id
_entity_poly.type
_entity_poly.pdbx_seq_one_letter_code
_entity_poly.pdbx_strand_id
1 'polypeptide(L)'
;MKVISILKNRGLPIYKQIIFSIEKAIEEKRMKINDKLPSINKVCLEFSLSRDTVLLAYDELKKRGIIYAIPGKGYYIKSIGITIKNKVFLLFDELNVFKEDLYNSFIKSMGNDVQVDIYFHHFNVRLILKSAIILFPSSLVFVYFSSTFLKNFDFFKPFI
;
A
#
# COMPACT_ATOMS: atom_id res chain seq x y z
N MET A 1 23.56 3.70 3.50
CA MET A 1 22.43 3.74 2.56
C MET A 1 21.15 3.87 3.37
N LYS A 2 20.33 4.88 3.17
CA LYS A 2 19.14 5.12 4.00
C LYS A 2 18.06 4.09 3.66
N VAL A 3 17.64 3.32 4.66
CA VAL A 3 16.54 2.34 4.54
C VAL A 3 15.18 3.02 4.62
N ILE A 4 15.06 4.06 5.45
CA ILE A 4 13.82 4.80 5.69
C ILE A 4 13.92 6.18 5.05
N SER A 5 12.87 6.60 4.35
CA SER A 5 12.70 7.92 3.76
C SER A 5 11.34 8.47 4.13
N ILE A 6 11.30 9.69 4.68
CA ILE A 6 10.07 10.33 5.14
C ILE A 6 9.95 11.69 4.49
N LEU A 7 8.79 11.97 3.91
CA LEU A 7 8.45 13.25 3.30
C LEU A 7 7.29 13.89 4.06
N LYS A 8 7.59 14.93 4.84
CA LYS A 8 6.62 15.54 5.78
C LYS A 8 5.34 16.10 5.16
N ASN A 9 5.27 16.33 3.85
CA ASN A 9 4.15 17.04 3.18
C ASN A 9 3.30 16.18 2.23
N ARG A 10 3.31 14.84 2.34
CA ARG A 10 2.62 13.96 1.37
C ARG A 10 1.21 13.51 1.75
N GLY A 11 0.58 14.03 2.79
CA GLY A 11 -0.77 13.59 3.18
C GLY A 11 -0.88 12.14 3.66
N LEU A 12 0.20 11.34 3.57
CA LEU A 12 0.25 9.97 4.04
C LEU A 12 0.76 9.94 5.50
N PRO A 13 0.08 9.26 6.43
CA PRO A 13 0.55 9.11 7.81
C PRO A 13 2.00 8.63 7.88
N ILE A 14 2.78 9.20 8.78
CA ILE A 14 4.23 8.95 8.86
C ILE A 14 4.54 7.47 9.09
N TYR A 15 3.77 6.78 9.94
CA TYR A 15 3.97 5.35 10.16
C TYR A 15 3.82 4.51 8.89
N LYS A 16 2.89 4.88 7.99
CA LYS A 16 2.73 4.23 6.67
C LYS A 16 3.91 4.50 5.76
N GLN A 17 4.51 5.71 5.83
CA GLN A 17 5.71 6.03 5.06
C GLN A 17 6.92 5.20 5.51
N ILE A 18 7.05 4.94 6.82
CA ILE A 18 8.09 4.06 7.37
C ILE A 18 7.89 2.63 6.85
N ILE A 19 6.67 2.08 6.94
CA ILE A 19 6.33 0.76 6.43
C ILE A 19 6.71 0.66 4.95
N PHE A 20 6.22 1.57 4.13
CA PHE A 20 6.47 1.61 2.70
C PHE A 20 7.97 1.69 2.36
N SER A 21 8.75 2.50 3.10
CA SER A 21 10.19 2.62 2.88
C SER A 21 10.92 1.31 3.12
N ILE A 22 10.53 0.56 4.16
CA ILE A 22 11.11 -0.73 4.50
C ILE A 22 10.72 -1.79 3.46
N GLU A 23 9.43 -1.87 3.11
CA GLU A 23 8.93 -2.78 2.06
C GLU A 23 9.65 -2.54 0.74
N LYS A 24 9.78 -1.29 0.32
CA LYS A 24 10.52 -0.90 -0.89
C LYS A 24 12.01 -1.26 -0.83
N ALA A 25 12.65 -1.10 0.34
CA ALA A 25 14.04 -1.49 0.51
C ALA A 25 14.25 -3.01 0.38
N ILE A 26 13.27 -3.81 0.78
CA ILE A 26 13.27 -5.27 0.61
C ILE A 26 13.03 -5.63 -0.86
N GLU A 27 12.02 -5.02 -1.50
CA GLU A 27 11.67 -5.22 -2.91
C GLU A 27 12.85 -4.91 -3.84
N GLU A 28 13.52 -3.79 -3.61
CA GLU A 28 14.73 -3.38 -4.34
C GLU A 28 15.98 -4.19 -3.96
N LYS A 29 15.84 -5.26 -3.15
CA LYS A 29 16.93 -6.11 -2.66
C LYS A 29 18.04 -5.37 -1.92
N ARG A 30 17.74 -4.16 -1.39
CA ARG A 30 18.65 -3.37 -0.54
C ARG A 30 18.73 -3.91 0.88
N MET A 31 17.72 -4.69 1.30
CA MET A 31 17.67 -5.44 2.55
C MET A 31 17.40 -6.92 2.27
N LYS A 32 18.03 -7.78 3.07
CA LYS A 32 17.93 -9.24 2.97
C LYS A 32 17.36 -9.83 4.25
N ILE A 33 17.00 -11.11 4.22
CA ILE A 33 16.61 -11.87 5.42
C ILE A 33 17.73 -11.76 6.46
N ASN A 34 17.32 -11.58 7.72
CA ASN A 34 18.18 -11.39 8.88
C ASN A 34 18.95 -10.06 8.92
N ASP A 35 18.76 -9.17 7.94
CA ASP A 35 19.31 -7.82 8.06
C ASP A 35 18.63 -7.08 9.22
N LYS A 36 19.46 -6.35 9.96
CA LYS A 36 19.01 -5.56 11.11
C LYS A 36 18.41 -4.22 10.67
N LEU A 37 17.19 -3.95 11.12
CA LEU A 37 16.56 -2.64 10.97
C LEU A 37 17.17 -1.59 11.90
N PRO A 38 17.09 -0.31 11.55
CA PRO A 38 17.39 0.79 12.48
C PRO A 38 16.59 0.63 13.77
N SER A 39 17.19 0.93 14.91
CA SER A 39 16.44 0.91 16.18
C SER A 39 15.37 2.00 16.20
N ILE A 40 14.30 1.78 16.97
CA ILE A 40 13.22 2.77 17.15
C ILE A 40 13.81 4.12 17.54
N ASN A 41 14.72 4.16 18.53
CA ASN A 41 15.35 5.39 18.99
C ASN A 41 16.15 6.08 17.88
N LYS A 42 16.87 5.31 17.04
CA LYS A 42 17.61 5.87 15.90
C LYS A 42 16.67 6.54 14.90
N VAL A 43 15.54 5.90 14.57
CA VAL A 43 14.55 6.48 13.66
C VAL A 43 13.89 7.73 14.26
N CYS A 44 13.55 7.70 15.55
CA CYS A 44 13.00 8.85 16.26
C CYS A 44 13.94 10.06 16.19
N LEU A 45 15.23 9.85 16.45
CA LEU A 45 16.24 10.92 16.41
C LEU A 45 16.48 11.43 14.98
N GLU A 46 16.63 10.53 14.03
CA GLU A 46 16.97 10.89 12.64
C GLU A 46 15.84 11.71 11.96
N PHE A 47 14.58 11.40 12.25
CA PHE A 47 13.42 12.03 11.59
C PHE A 47 12.58 12.93 12.51
N SER A 48 13.02 13.13 13.77
CA SER A 48 12.29 13.92 14.79
C SER A 48 10.85 13.42 14.97
N LEU A 49 10.69 12.10 15.22
CA LEU A 49 9.40 11.45 15.37
C LEU A 49 9.14 11.00 16.80
N SER A 50 7.86 10.90 17.16
CA SER A 50 7.46 10.25 18.40
C SER A 50 7.75 8.75 18.36
N ARG A 51 8.08 8.19 19.53
CA ARG A 51 8.33 6.76 19.70
C ARG A 51 7.13 5.92 19.24
N ASP A 52 5.93 6.36 19.58
CA ASP A 52 4.69 5.64 19.27
C ASP A 52 4.45 5.53 17.76
N THR A 53 4.78 6.58 17.00
CA THR A 53 4.66 6.55 15.52
C THR A 53 5.60 5.49 14.91
N VAL A 54 6.82 5.39 15.40
CA VAL A 54 7.79 4.40 14.89
C VAL A 54 7.43 3.00 15.35
N LEU A 55 6.99 2.87 16.61
CA LEU A 55 6.56 1.59 17.18
C LEU A 55 5.35 1.04 16.41
N LEU A 56 4.35 1.88 16.12
CA LEU A 56 3.18 1.51 15.33
C LEU A 56 3.57 0.91 13.96
N ALA A 57 4.56 1.54 13.29
CA ALA A 57 5.04 1.03 11.99
C ALA A 57 5.72 -0.34 12.15
N TYR A 58 6.55 -0.52 13.17
CA TYR A 58 7.29 -1.76 13.40
C TYR A 58 6.36 -2.90 13.86
N ASP A 59 5.37 -2.60 14.69
CA ASP A 59 4.37 -3.59 15.12
C ASP A 59 3.50 -4.04 13.94
N GLU A 60 3.14 -3.13 13.04
CA GLU A 60 2.41 -3.49 11.83
C GLU A 60 3.24 -4.39 10.91
N LEU A 61 4.50 -4.08 10.67
CA LEU A 61 5.42 -4.94 9.92
C LEU A 61 5.61 -6.32 10.58
N LYS A 62 5.65 -6.35 11.92
CA LYS A 62 5.72 -7.60 12.68
C LYS A 62 4.45 -8.43 12.55
N LYS A 63 3.26 -7.81 12.65
CA LYS A 63 1.97 -8.48 12.43
C LYS A 63 1.87 -9.10 11.04
N ARG A 64 2.40 -8.41 10.03
CA ARG A 64 2.47 -8.94 8.65
C ARG A 64 3.55 -10.01 8.45
N GLY A 65 4.34 -10.31 9.46
CA GLY A 65 5.42 -11.31 9.38
C GLY A 65 6.62 -10.89 8.55
N ILE A 66 6.74 -9.60 8.21
CA ILE A 66 7.86 -9.05 7.43
C ILE A 66 9.11 -8.93 8.29
N ILE A 67 8.93 -8.57 9.56
CA ILE A 67 10.02 -8.44 10.53
C ILE A 67 9.76 -9.27 11.79
N TYR A 68 10.82 -9.51 12.53
CA TYR A 68 10.74 -10.09 13.88
C TYR A 68 11.64 -9.33 14.85
N ALA A 69 11.33 -9.42 16.13
CA ALA A 69 12.08 -8.79 17.19
C ALA A 69 12.87 -9.83 17.98
N ILE A 70 14.13 -9.51 18.28
CA ILE A 70 14.95 -10.25 19.25
C ILE A 70 15.09 -9.35 20.48
N PRO A 71 14.60 -9.78 21.66
CA PRO A 71 14.76 -9.00 22.88
C PRO A 71 16.24 -8.60 23.13
N GLY A 72 16.47 -7.33 23.43
CA GLY A 72 17.81 -6.78 23.63
C GLY A 72 18.66 -6.57 22.36
N LYS A 73 18.30 -7.15 21.24
CA LYS A 73 19.08 -7.06 19.99
C LYS A 73 18.45 -6.17 18.92
N GLY A 74 17.11 -6.07 18.88
CA GLY A 74 16.39 -5.21 17.95
C GLY A 74 15.49 -5.96 16.95
N TYR A 75 15.23 -5.32 15.81
CA TYR A 75 14.33 -5.83 14.77
C TYR A 75 15.11 -6.29 13.55
N TYR A 76 14.66 -7.38 12.93
CA TYR A 76 15.31 -8.03 11.79
C TYR A 76 14.29 -8.41 10.72
N ILE A 77 14.71 -8.47 9.47
CA ILE A 77 13.88 -8.93 8.36
C ILE A 77 13.66 -10.43 8.49
N LYS A 78 12.40 -10.86 8.53
CA LYS A 78 11.99 -12.27 8.64
C LYS A 78 11.74 -12.89 7.28
N SER A 79 11.10 -12.15 6.37
CA SER A 79 10.69 -12.65 5.07
C SER A 79 10.97 -11.61 3.99
N ILE A 80 11.53 -12.08 2.88
CA ILE A 80 11.67 -11.29 1.63
C ILE A 80 10.45 -11.53 0.73
N GLY A 81 9.74 -12.62 0.95
CA GLY A 81 8.40 -12.83 0.42
C GLY A 81 7.45 -11.85 1.09
N ILE A 82 7.63 -10.56 0.77
CA ILE A 82 6.53 -9.66 0.77
C ILE A 82 5.63 -10.27 -0.30
N THR A 83 4.65 -11.05 0.13
CA THR A 83 3.45 -11.19 -0.68
C THR A 83 2.91 -9.76 -0.69
N ILE A 84 3.42 -8.95 -1.61
CA ILE A 84 2.74 -7.75 -2.02
C ILE A 84 1.45 -8.33 -2.57
N LYS A 85 0.45 -8.42 -1.70
CA LYS A 85 -0.89 -8.61 -2.19
C LYS A 85 -1.05 -7.47 -3.15
N ASN A 86 -1.09 -7.80 -4.43
CA ASN A 86 -1.26 -6.80 -5.47
C ASN A 86 -2.43 -5.93 -5.00
N LYS A 87 -2.15 -4.67 -4.69
CA LYS A 87 -3.20 -3.77 -4.27
C LYS A 87 -3.84 -3.23 -5.51
N VAL A 88 -5.10 -3.51 -5.67
CA VAL A 88 -5.92 -2.94 -6.73
C VAL A 88 -6.79 -1.86 -6.12
N PHE A 89 -6.79 -0.73 -6.76
CA PHE A 89 -7.63 0.40 -6.40
C PHE A 89 -8.77 0.51 -7.40
N LEU A 90 -9.98 0.35 -6.90
CA LEU A 90 -11.18 0.59 -7.68
C LEU A 90 -11.75 1.96 -7.30
N LEU A 91 -11.84 2.84 -8.28
CA LEU A 91 -12.44 4.17 -8.09
C LEU A 91 -13.76 4.23 -8.87
N PHE A 92 -14.85 4.34 -8.14
CA PHE A 92 -16.19 4.50 -8.70
C PHE A 92 -16.71 5.93 -8.50
N ASP A 93 -17.55 6.40 -9.41
CA ASP A 93 -18.32 7.65 -9.25
C ASP A 93 -19.36 7.49 -8.12
N GLU A 94 -20.15 6.44 -8.15
CA GLU A 94 -21.17 6.08 -7.17
C GLU A 94 -21.38 4.56 -7.14
N LEU A 95 -22.02 4.06 -6.08
CA LEU A 95 -22.40 2.66 -5.98
C LEU A 95 -23.76 2.46 -6.67
N ASN A 96 -23.83 1.46 -7.54
CA ASN A 96 -25.08 0.94 -8.09
C ASN A 96 -24.98 -0.57 -8.29
N VAL A 97 -26.10 -1.23 -8.59
CA VAL A 97 -26.18 -2.70 -8.72
C VAL A 97 -25.17 -3.24 -9.72
N PHE A 98 -24.98 -2.57 -10.85
CA PHE A 98 -24.01 -2.99 -11.87
C PHE A 98 -22.57 -2.95 -11.36
N LYS A 99 -22.20 -1.92 -10.60
CA LYS A 99 -20.85 -1.79 -10.03
C LYS A 99 -20.60 -2.75 -8.89
N GLU A 100 -21.63 -3.09 -8.15
CA GLU A 100 -21.58 -4.15 -7.14
C GLU A 100 -21.31 -5.52 -7.77
N ASP A 101 -22.03 -5.87 -8.84
CA ASP A 101 -21.80 -7.10 -9.59
C ASP A 101 -20.40 -7.14 -10.22
N LEU A 102 -19.96 -6.02 -10.78
CA LEU A 102 -18.61 -5.88 -11.34
C LEU A 102 -17.53 -6.09 -10.26
N TYR A 103 -17.71 -5.49 -9.09
CA TYR A 103 -16.81 -5.68 -7.95
C TYR A 103 -16.76 -7.15 -7.52
N ASN A 104 -17.90 -7.77 -7.33
CA ASN A 104 -18.00 -9.17 -6.91
C ASN A 104 -17.35 -10.12 -7.92
N SER A 105 -17.55 -9.88 -9.21
CA SER A 105 -16.91 -10.63 -10.30
C SER A 105 -15.40 -10.42 -10.32
N PHE A 106 -14.96 -9.18 -10.09
CA PHE A 106 -13.54 -8.83 -10.03
C PHE A 106 -12.83 -9.51 -8.85
N ILE A 107 -13.41 -9.43 -7.64
CA ILE A 107 -12.85 -10.10 -6.45
C ILE A 107 -12.76 -11.61 -6.69
N LYS A 108 -13.79 -12.21 -7.28
CA LYS A 108 -13.81 -13.65 -7.57
C LYS A 108 -12.71 -14.07 -8.56
N SER A 109 -12.39 -13.20 -9.53
CA SER A 109 -11.36 -13.49 -10.55
C SER A 109 -9.93 -13.30 -10.05
N MET A 110 -9.71 -12.41 -9.06
CA MET A 110 -8.36 -12.04 -8.58
C MET A 110 -7.77 -13.00 -7.56
N GLY A 111 -8.57 -13.88 -6.96
CA GLY A 111 -8.10 -14.82 -5.94
C GLY A 111 -7.72 -14.15 -4.61
N ASN A 112 -7.09 -14.94 -3.70
CA ASN A 112 -6.82 -14.50 -2.32
C ASN A 112 -5.56 -13.61 -2.16
N ASP A 113 -4.78 -13.41 -3.22
CA ASP A 113 -3.48 -12.72 -3.15
C ASP A 113 -3.54 -11.23 -3.54
N VAL A 114 -4.75 -10.72 -3.76
CA VAL A 114 -5.00 -9.33 -4.14
C VAL A 114 -5.80 -8.62 -3.06
N GLN A 115 -5.28 -7.49 -2.58
CA GLN A 115 -6.05 -6.58 -1.73
C GLN A 115 -6.75 -5.57 -2.63
N VAL A 116 -8.07 -5.50 -2.55
CA VAL A 116 -8.88 -4.55 -3.34
C VAL A 116 -9.45 -3.48 -2.40
N ASP A 117 -9.09 -2.23 -2.64
CA ASP A 117 -9.63 -1.09 -1.92
C ASP A 117 -10.57 -0.32 -2.86
N ILE A 118 -11.81 -0.03 -2.40
CA ILE A 118 -12.80 0.72 -3.18
C ILE A 118 -12.90 2.14 -2.64
N TYR A 119 -13.00 3.08 -3.56
CA TYR A 119 -13.25 4.50 -3.25
C TYR A 119 -14.37 5.04 -4.13
N PHE A 120 -15.18 5.89 -3.54
CA PHE A 120 -16.25 6.60 -4.24
C PHE A 120 -15.90 8.08 -4.30
N HIS A 121 -15.91 8.68 -5.48
CA HIS A 121 -15.57 10.09 -5.64
C HIS A 121 -16.77 11.01 -5.83
N HIS A 122 -17.97 10.45 -6.00
CA HIS A 122 -19.23 11.22 -6.12
C HIS A 122 -19.09 12.44 -7.06
N PHE A 123 -18.41 12.25 -8.22
CA PHE A 123 -18.09 13.29 -9.20
C PHE A 123 -17.20 14.44 -8.66
N ASN A 124 -16.56 14.26 -7.51
CA ASN A 124 -15.65 15.25 -6.94
C ASN A 124 -14.23 15.12 -7.53
N VAL A 125 -13.90 15.99 -8.47
CA VAL A 125 -12.62 16.01 -9.18
C VAL A 125 -11.42 16.13 -8.22
N ARG A 126 -11.57 16.86 -7.10
CA ARG A 126 -10.50 16.97 -6.08
C ARG A 126 -10.18 15.64 -5.40
N LEU A 127 -11.21 14.81 -5.17
CA LEU A 127 -11.01 13.47 -4.61
C LEU A 127 -10.31 12.55 -5.63
N ILE A 128 -10.69 12.63 -6.90
CA ILE A 128 -10.04 11.87 -7.99
C ILE A 128 -8.55 12.21 -8.05
N LEU A 129 -8.19 13.50 -8.11
CA LEU A 129 -6.80 13.94 -8.17
C LEU A 129 -6.01 13.61 -6.90
N LYS A 130 -6.60 13.77 -5.71
CA LYS A 130 -5.96 13.35 -4.45
C LYS A 130 -5.72 11.85 -4.40
N SER A 131 -6.70 11.06 -4.80
CA SER A 131 -6.57 9.60 -4.87
C SER A 131 -5.46 9.18 -5.85
N ALA A 132 -5.40 9.78 -7.04
CA ALA A 132 -4.36 9.52 -8.02
C ALA A 132 -2.95 9.87 -7.49
N ILE A 133 -2.79 10.99 -6.80
CA ILE A 133 -1.49 11.43 -6.25
C ILE A 133 -1.02 10.57 -5.07
N ILE A 134 -1.97 10.11 -4.23
CA ILE A 134 -1.66 9.27 -3.05
C ILE A 134 -1.25 7.85 -3.46
N LEU A 135 -1.70 7.40 -4.63
CA LEU A 135 -1.65 6.01 -5.07
C LEU A 135 -0.49 5.67 -6.01
N PHE A 136 0.35 6.65 -6.39
CA PHE A 136 1.49 6.45 -7.27
C PHE A 136 2.79 6.06 -6.54
N PRO A 137 2.87 4.86 -5.93
CA PRO A 137 4.11 4.11 -5.90
C PRO A 137 3.92 2.70 -6.44
N SER A 138 4.58 2.47 -7.51
CA SER A 138 5.21 1.28 -8.12
C SER A 138 4.55 -0.11 -8.16
N SER A 139 3.36 -0.35 -7.64
CA SER A 139 2.71 -1.68 -7.78
C SER A 139 1.18 -1.65 -7.67
N LEU A 140 0.58 -0.52 -8.02
CA LEU A 140 -0.86 -0.33 -7.95
C LEU A 140 -1.47 -0.34 -9.35
N VAL A 141 -2.39 -1.26 -9.59
CA VAL A 141 -3.27 -1.20 -10.77
C VAL A 141 -4.43 -0.28 -10.40
N PHE A 142 -4.49 0.86 -11.06
CA PHE A 142 -5.60 1.79 -10.93
C PHE A 142 -6.66 1.47 -11.98
N VAL A 143 -7.87 1.18 -11.53
CA VAL A 143 -9.01 0.95 -12.43
C VAL A 143 -10.07 2.00 -12.14
N TYR A 144 -10.29 2.88 -13.10
CA TYR A 144 -11.31 3.92 -13.03
C TYR A 144 -12.56 3.49 -13.83
N PHE A 145 -13.71 3.44 -13.17
CA PHE A 145 -14.98 3.19 -13.80
C PHE A 145 -15.91 4.38 -13.66
N SER A 146 -16.11 5.12 -14.76
CA SER A 146 -17.13 6.15 -14.88
C SER A 146 -18.32 5.60 -15.67
N SER A 147 -19.52 5.98 -15.29
CA SER A 147 -20.75 5.63 -16.01
C SER A 147 -20.73 6.03 -17.50
N THR A 148 -19.93 7.04 -17.84
CA THR A 148 -19.74 7.55 -19.21
C THR A 148 -18.71 6.73 -19.99
N PHE A 149 -17.76 6.09 -19.32
CA PHE A 149 -16.65 5.37 -19.92
C PHE A 149 -17.06 3.96 -20.37
N LEU A 150 -17.99 3.34 -19.67
CA LEU A 150 -18.49 1.98 -19.98
C LEU A 150 -19.29 1.89 -21.29
N LYS A 151 -19.79 3.00 -21.82
CA LYS A 151 -20.50 3.01 -23.12
C LYS A 151 -19.61 2.83 -24.35
N ASN A 152 -18.27 2.95 -24.21
CA ASN A 152 -17.32 2.93 -25.33
C ASN A 152 -16.25 1.85 -25.23
N PHE A 153 -16.41 0.82 -24.38
CA PHE A 153 -15.32 -0.15 -24.12
C PHE A 153 -15.54 -1.50 -24.77
N ASP A 154 -15.12 -1.65 -26.03
CA ASP A 154 -14.89 -2.93 -26.72
C ASP A 154 -13.59 -3.65 -26.26
N PHE A 155 -12.88 -3.09 -25.28
CA PHE A 155 -11.53 -3.56 -24.90
C PHE A 155 -11.51 -4.74 -23.91
N PHE A 156 -12.64 -5.11 -23.32
CA PHE A 156 -12.72 -6.21 -22.34
C PHE A 156 -13.29 -7.52 -22.86
N LYS A 157 -13.45 -7.66 -24.19
CA LYS A 157 -13.90 -8.93 -24.81
C LYS A 157 -13.02 -10.17 -24.53
N PRO A 158 -11.72 -10.09 -24.15
CA PRO A 158 -10.96 -11.29 -23.85
C PRO A 158 -11.08 -11.81 -22.42
N PHE A 159 -11.83 -11.15 -21.52
CA PHE A 159 -11.91 -11.52 -20.10
C PHE A 159 -13.33 -11.85 -19.60
N ILE A 160 -14.29 -12.06 -20.50
CA ILE A 160 -15.63 -12.58 -20.19
C ILE A 160 -15.75 -14.01 -20.69
#